data_4623e2705e051fd45543f29a2b5b4266
#
_entry.id   4623e2705e051fd45543f29a2b5b4266
#
_cell.length_a   1.000
_cell.length_b   1.000
_cell.length_c   1.000
_cell.angle_alpha   90.00
_cell.angle_beta   90.00
_cell.angle_gamma   90.00
#
_symmetry.space_group_name_H-M   'P 1'
#
loop_
_entity.id
_entity.type
_entity.pdbx_description
1 polymer ?
#
loop_
_entity_poly.entity_id
_entity_poly.type
_entity_poly.pdbx_seq_one_letter_code
_entity_poly.pdbx_strand_id
1 'polypeptide(L)'
;YLAESGRPGPVVIDIPKDMTMPNQKFPYIYPERIKMRSYNPVKKGHSGQIRKAVTLMMQAKKPVIYAGGGVILGRASDELTKMAHLLNFPVTNTLMGLGCFPGTDEQFIGMLGMHGTYESNMAMHNADLIIAIGARLDDRVTNKVSKFCPDAKLIHIDIDPTTISKHIAAD
;
A
#
# COMPACT_ATOMS: atom_id res chain seq x y z
N TYR A 1 2.35 -7.37 19.21
CA TYR A 1 2.54 -8.05 17.91
C TYR A 1 1.55 -7.54 16.87
N LEU A 2 0.23 -7.51 17.17
CA LEU A 2 -0.79 -6.98 16.24
C LEU A 2 -0.54 -5.50 15.91
N ALA A 3 -0.16 -4.69 16.91
CA ALA A 3 0.09 -3.27 16.72
C ALA A 3 1.29 -2.95 15.81
N GLU A 4 2.25 -3.88 15.71
CA GLU A 4 3.54 -3.65 15.03
C GLU A 4 3.69 -4.42 13.72
N SER A 5 2.83 -5.43 13.49
CA SER A 5 2.97 -6.32 12.34
C SER A 5 1.87 -6.08 11.29
N GLY A 6 2.11 -6.51 10.06
CA GLY A 6 1.21 -6.24 8.96
C GLY A 6 1.13 -4.73 8.70
N ARG A 7 -0.08 -4.18 8.69
CA ARG A 7 -0.32 -2.75 8.71
C ARG A 7 -0.36 -2.28 10.16
N PRO A 8 0.64 -1.54 10.67
CA PRO A 8 0.67 -1.11 12.07
C PRO A 8 -0.51 -0.23 12.44
N GLY A 9 -0.98 -0.38 13.69
CA GLY A 9 -2.11 0.42 14.17
C GLY A 9 -2.40 0.17 15.66
N PRO A 10 -3.31 0.97 16.26
CA PRO A 10 -3.70 0.81 17.65
C PRO A 10 -4.46 -0.49 17.87
N VAL A 11 -4.27 -1.10 19.03
CA VAL A 11 -4.99 -2.28 19.49
C VAL A 11 -5.69 -1.96 20.80
N VAL A 12 -6.98 -2.24 20.87
CA VAL A 12 -7.79 -2.08 22.09
C VAL A 12 -7.98 -3.44 22.73
N ILE A 13 -7.73 -3.51 24.05
CA ILE A 13 -7.98 -4.70 24.85
C ILE A 13 -9.12 -4.37 25.82
N ASP A 14 -10.25 -5.03 25.66
CA ASP A 14 -11.35 -4.97 26.61
C ASP A 14 -11.17 -6.06 27.67
N ILE A 15 -11.11 -5.65 28.94
CA ILE A 15 -10.96 -6.56 30.08
C ILE A 15 -12.25 -6.51 30.89
N PRO A 16 -13.12 -7.53 30.79
CA PRO A 16 -14.33 -7.60 31.57
C PRO A 16 -14.08 -7.60 33.08
N LYS A 17 -15.01 -7.01 33.84
CA LYS A 17 -14.86 -6.83 35.30
C LYS A 17 -14.62 -8.15 36.06
N ASP A 18 -15.28 -9.22 35.64
CA ASP A 18 -15.14 -10.56 36.23
C ASP A 18 -13.73 -11.14 36.12
N MET A 19 -12.97 -10.76 35.10
CA MET A 19 -11.58 -11.17 34.90
C MET A 19 -10.61 -10.51 35.90
N THR A 20 -11.03 -9.41 36.53
CA THR A 20 -10.21 -8.67 37.52
C THR A 20 -10.60 -8.91 38.96
N MET A 21 -11.48 -9.88 39.23
CA MET A 21 -11.93 -10.21 40.58
C MET A 21 -10.78 -10.76 41.46
N PRO A 22 -10.69 -10.37 42.77
CA PRO A 22 -9.56 -10.76 43.63
C PRO A 22 -9.39 -12.29 43.83
N ASN A 23 -10.45 -13.05 43.62
CA ASN A 23 -10.44 -14.52 43.73
C ASN A 23 -10.02 -15.23 42.44
N GLN A 24 -9.84 -14.48 41.34
CA GLN A 24 -9.36 -15.00 40.07
C GLN A 24 -7.81 -14.97 40.06
N LYS A 25 -7.20 -16.10 39.77
CA LYS A 25 -5.74 -16.23 39.65
C LYS A 25 -5.41 -16.85 38.31
N PHE A 26 -4.61 -16.15 37.52
CA PHE A 26 -4.13 -16.65 36.26
C PHE A 26 -2.61 -16.79 36.26
N PRO A 27 -2.06 -17.89 35.71
CA PRO A 27 -0.62 -18.03 35.58
C PRO A 27 -0.12 -16.98 34.58
N TYR A 28 0.91 -16.24 34.95
CA TYR A 28 1.61 -15.36 34.02
C TYR A 28 2.60 -16.18 33.21
N ILE A 29 2.36 -16.27 31.92
CA ILE A 29 3.26 -16.93 30.95
C ILE A 29 3.59 -15.94 29.87
N TYR A 30 4.86 -15.54 29.78
CA TYR A 30 5.34 -14.73 28.68
C TYR A 30 5.74 -15.65 27.51
N PRO A 31 5.10 -15.55 26.34
CA PRO A 31 5.37 -16.46 25.24
C PRO A 31 6.72 -16.15 24.58
N GLU A 32 7.57 -17.16 24.40
CA GLU A 32 8.81 -17.04 23.63
C GLU A 32 8.55 -16.72 22.15
N ARG A 33 7.45 -17.22 21.61
CA ARG A 33 7.00 -16.98 20.23
C ARG A 33 5.51 -16.66 20.22
N ILE A 34 5.17 -15.59 19.51
CA ILE A 34 3.78 -15.21 19.32
C ILE A 34 3.20 -16.02 18.17
N LYS A 35 2.19 -16.85 18.48
CA LYS A 35 1.43 -17.63 17.50
C LYS A 35 -0.05 -17.29 17.66
N MET A 36 -0.62 -16.64 16.65
CA MET A 36 -2.04 -16.27 16.67
C MET A 36 -2.85 -17.20 15.75
N ARG A 37 -4.07 -17.52 16.18
CA ARG A 37 -4.92 -18.49 15.49
C ARG A 37 -5.33 -18.02 14.09
N SER A 38 -5.67 -16.74 13.96
CA SER A 38 -6.29 -16.17 12.73
C SER A 38 -5.50 -15.05 12.08
N TYR A 39 -4.32 -14.69 12.62
CA TYR A 39 -3.53 -13.59 12.12
C TYR A 39 -2.14 -14.06 11.67
N ASN A 40 -1.96 -14.17 10.37
CA ASN A 40 -0.71 -14.59 9.74
C ASN A 40 -0.41 -13.64 8.56
N PRO A 41 0.24 -12.49 8.81
CA PRO A 41 0.53 -11.53 7.76
C PRO A 41 1.47 -12.12 6.70
N VAL A 42 1.10 -12.00 5.43
CA VAL A 42 1.89 -12.45 4.30
C VAL A 42 2.95 -11.39 3.99
N LYS A 43 4.23 -11.70 4.23
CA LYS A 43 5.35 -10.77 4.06
C LYS A 43 6.08 -10.92 2.71
N LYS A 44 5.76 -11.93 1.93
CA LYS A 44 6.40 -12.20 0.63
C LYS A 44 5.35 -12.29 -0.46
N GLY A 45 5.60 -11.59 -1.57
CA GLY A 45 4.75 -11.67 -2.74
C GLY A 45 4.81 -13.05 -3.40
N HIS A 46 3.72 -13.47 -4.01
CA HIS A 46 3.65 -14.72 -4.74
C HIS A 46 4.42 -14.61 -6.08
N SER A 47 5.38 -15.51 -6.33
CA SER A 47 6.29 -15.44 -7.51
C SER A 47 5.57 -15.40 -8.85
N GLY A 48 4.44 -16.08 -8.98
CA GLY A 48 3.60 -16.06 -10.19
C GLY A 48 2.96 -14.69 -10.41
N GLN A 49 2.46 -14.05 -9.36
CA GLN A 49 1.88 -12.70 -9.45
C GLN A 49 2.96 -11.66 -9.74
N ILE A 50 4.16 -11.80 -9.17
CA ILE A 50 5.29 -10.91 -9.49
C ILE A 50 5.64 -10.99 -10.97
N ARG A 51 5.73 -12.21 -11.56
CA ARG A 51 5.97 -12.37 -13.00
C ARG A 51 4.87 -11.74 -13.86
N LYS A 52 3.59 -11.91 -13.48
CA LYS A 52 2.46 -11.29 -14.17
C LYS A 52 2.58 -9.76 -14.11
N ALA A 53 2.88 -9.20 -12.94
CA ALA A 53 3.08 -7.76 -12.76
C ALA A 53 4.22 -7.23 -13.65
N VAL A 54 5.37 -7.91 -13.69
CA VAL A 54 6.49 -7.53 -14.55
C VAL A 54 6.07 -7.56 -16.03
N THR A 55 5.31 -8.57 -16.45
CA THR A 55 4.80 -8.63 -17.83
C THR A 55 3.91 -7.42 -18.17
N LEU A 56 3.02 -7.03 -17.24
CA LEU A 56 2.19 -5.83 -17.42
C LEU A 56 3.02 -4.55 -17.51
N MET A 57 4.04 -4.42 -16.63
CA MET A 57 4.96 -3.27 -16.65
C MET A 57 5.69 -3.13 -17.99
N MET A 58 6.16 -4.26 -18.55
CA MET A 58 6.88 -4.27 -19.84
C MET A 58 5.99 -3.97 -21.06
N GLN A 59 4.69 -4.12 -20.93
CA GLN A 59 3.71 -3.86 -22.01
C GLN A 59 3.13 -2.46 -21.94
N ALA A 60 3.23 -1.79 -20.79
CA ALA A 60 2.64 -0.48 -20.55
C ALA A 60 3.30 0.61 -21.43
N LYS A 61 2.49 1.53 -21.93
CA LYS A 61 2.93 2.69 -22.70
C LYS A 61 2.86 3.99 -21.91
N LYS A 62 1.96 4.04 -20.93
CA LYS A 62 1.73 5.20 -20.05
C LYS A 62 1.60 4.75 -18.60
N PRO A 63 2.62 4.07 -18.06
CA PRO A 63 2.60 3.60 -16.67
C PRO A 63 2.75 4.77 -15.70
N VAL A 64 2.15 4.62 -14.51
CA VAL A 64 2.34 5.54 -13.37
C VAL A 64 2.52 4.72 -12.10
N ILE A 65 3.55 5.02 -11.33
CA ILE A 65 3.74 4.48 -9.99
C ILE A 65 3.01 5.38 -9.00
N TYR A 66 2.12 4.78 -8.21
CA TYR A 66 1.40 5.43 -7.12
C TYR A 66 1.88 4.91 -5.78
N ALA A 67 2.77 5.67 -5.12
CA ALA A 67 3.45 5.27 -3.91
C ALA A 67 2.80 5.86 -2.65
N GLY A 68 2.53 5.01 -1.67
CA GLY A 68 1.90 5.38 -0.42
C GLY A 68 2.78 5.22 0.81
N GLY A 69 2.21 5.50 1.99
CA GLY A 69 2.89 5.37 3.29
C GLY A 69 3.42 3.97 3.59
N GLY A 70 2.88 2.93 2.93
CA GLY A 70 3.39 1.57 3.05
C GLY A 70 4.82 1.41 2.56
N VAL A 71 5.29 2.23 1.60
CA VAL A 71 6.69 2.25 1.15
C VAL A 71 7.61 2.71 2.28
N ILE A 72 7.23 3.77 3.00
CA ILE A 72 8.00 4.30 4.15
C ILE A 72 8.01 3.28 5.28
N LEU A 73 6.85 2.76 5.66
CA LEU A 73 6.72 1.76 6.72
C LEU A 73 7.48 0.46 6.40
N GLY A 74 7.50 0.08 5.12
CA GLY A 74 8.26 -1.07 4.62
C GLY A 74 9.75 -0.81 4.42
N ARG A 75 10.21 0.44 4.61
CA ARG A 75 11.60 0.88 4.35
C ARG A 75 12.07 0.56 2.93
N ALA A 76 11.18 0.72 1.96
CA ALA A 76 11.39 0.34 0.55
C ALA A 76 11.58 1.54 -0.39
N SER A 77 11.99 2.70 0.14
CA SER A 77 12.19 3.93 -0.65
C SER A 77 13.32 3.79 -1.67
N ASP A 78 14.40 3.15 -1.29
CA ASP A 78 15.55 2.92 -2.18
C ASP A 78 15.20 1.95 -3.31
N GLU A 79 14.43 0.89 -3.02
CA GLU A 79 13.95 -0.08 -4.00
C GLU A 79 12.95 0.57 -4.96
N LEU A 80 12.06 1.43 -4.44
CA LEU A 80 11.12 2.21 -5.26
C LEU A 80 11.91 3.10 -6.25
N THR A 81 12.89 3.84 -5.76
CA THR A 81 13.71 4.73 -6.58
C THR A 81 14.47 3.97 -7.66
N LYS A 82 15.12 2.86 -7.29
CA LYS A 82 15.80 1.99 -8.25
C LYS A 82 14.84 1.45 -9.32
N MET A 83 13.65 1.02 -8.92
CA MET A 83 12.64 0.51 -9.85
C MET A 83 12.14 1.60 -10.80
N ALA A 84 11.83 2.79 -10.28
CA ALA A 84 11.36 3.91 -11.09
C ALA A 84 12.41 4.31 -12.14
N HIS A 85 13.67 4.45 -11.75
CA HIS A 85 14.77 4.77 -12.66
C HIS A 85 15.02 3.67 -13.69
N LEU A 86 15.02 2.40 -13.28
CA LEU A 86 15.23 1.26 -14.18
C LEU A 86 14.17 1.20 -15.28
N LEU A 87 12.91 1.47 -14.93
CA LEU A 87 11.77 1.38 -15.83
C LEU A 87 11.46 2.71 -16.52
N ASN A 88 12.06 3.80 -16.05
CA ASN A 88 11.77 5.18 -16.46
C ASN A 88 10.28 5.52 -16.30
N PHE A 89 9.69 5.18 -15.16
CA PHE A 89 8.28 5.41 -14.87
C PHE A 89 8.10 6.63 -13.95
N PRO A 90 7.13 7.52 -14.22
CA PRO A 90 6.80 8.63 -13.34
C PRO A 90 6.22 8.14 -12.01
N VAL A 91 6.53 8.86 -10.94
CA VAL A 91 6.10 8.56 -9.58
C VAL A 91 5.23 9.67 -9.03
N THR A 92 4.04 9.31 -8.53
CA THR A 92 3.18 10.17 -7.75
C THR A 92 2.96 9.57 -6.37
N ASN A 93 2.78 10.41 -5.35
CA ASN A 93 2.65 9.97 -3.98
C ASN A 93 1.26 10.26 -3.41
N THR A 94 0.86 9.43 -2.44
CA THR A 94 -0.21 9.80 -1.51
C THR A 94 0.31 10.85 -0.53
N LEU A 95 -0.58 11.53 0.21
CA LEU A 95 -0.18 12.40 1.30
C LEU A 95 0.73 11.68 2.32
N MET A 96 0.37 10.45 2.70
CA MET A 96 1.16 9.63 3.63
C MET A 96 2.42 9.02 2.99
N GLY A 97 2.54 9.08 1.68
CA GLY A 97 3.71 8.63 0.92
C GLY A 97 4.71 9.73 0.61
N LEU A 98 4.42 10.99 0.94
CA LEU A 98 5.35 12.09 0.72
C LEU A 98 6.69 11.82 1.43
N GLY A 99 7.78 11.90 0.67
CA GLY A 99 9.14 11.57 1.14
C GLY A 99 9.58 10.13 0.85
N CYS A 100 8.70 9.24 0.34
CA CYS A 100 9.14 7.90 -0.05
C CYS A 100 9.88 7.87 -1.41
N PHE A 101 9.79 8.94 -2.18
CA PHE A 101 10.53 9.17 -3.42
C PHE A 101 11.09 10.59 -3.40
N PRO A 102 12.32 10.85 -3.93
CA PRO A 102 12.92 12.17 -3.88
C PRO A 102 12.08 13.22 -4.61
N GLY A 103 11.72 14.31 -3.92
CA GLY A 103 10.90 15.39 -4.51
C GLY A 103 11.62 16.24 -5.56
N THR A 104 12.95 16.11 -5.64
CA THR A 104 13.81 16.80 -6.64
C THR A 104 14.11 15.94 -7.86
N ASP A 105 13.62 14.69 -7.87
CA ASP A 105 13.81 13.77 -8.98
C ASP A 105 12.91 14.14 -10.16
N GLU A 106 13.45 14.06 -11.38
CA GLU A 106 12.72 14.40 -12.61
C GLU A 106 11.50 13.52 -12.87
N GLN A 107 11.49 12.29 -12.30
CA GLN A 107 10.36 11.37 -12.41
C GLN A 107 9.25 11.64 -11.39
N PHE A 108 9.50 12.53 -10.40
CA PHE A 108 8.48 12.90 -9.41
C PHE A 108 7.50 13.90 -9.98
N ILE A 109 6.25 13.51 -10.12
CA ILE A 109 5.19 14.36 -10.69
C ILE A 109 4.25 14.97 -9.63
N GLY A 110 4.61 14.89 -8.35
CA GLY A 110 3.86 15.48 -7.26
C GLY A 110 2.89 14.52 -6.57
N MET A 111 1.99 15.06 -5.77
CA MET A 111 0.97 14.32 -5.04
C MET A 111 -0.30 14.16 -5.88
N LEU A 112 -0.93 12.99 -5.80
CA LEU A 112 -2.22 12.69 -6.43
C LEU A 112 -3.39 13.06 -5.50
N GLY A 113 -4.54 13.31 -6.10
CA GLY A 113 -5.83 13.43 -5.44
C GLY A 113 -6.39 14.86 -5.40
N MET A 114 -7.38 15.07 -4.55
CA MET A 114 -8.15 16.33 -4.45
C MET A 114 -7.26 17.56 -4.17
N HIS A 115 -6.18 17.37 -3.42
CA HIS A 115 -5.19 18.41 -3.10
C HIS A 115 -3.86 18.18 -3.84
N GLY A 116 -3.89 17.39 -4.90
CA GLY A 116 -2.71 17.04 -5.68
C GLY A 116 -2.40 18.05 -6.78
N THR A 117 -1.29 17.79 -7.49
CA THR A 117 -0.89 18.58 -8.65
C THR A 117 -1.74 18.25 -9.88
N TYR A 118 -1.83 19.18 -10.80
CA TYR A 118 -2.51 18.95 -12.07
C TYR A 118 -1.84 17.82 -12.87
N GLU A 119 -0.51 17.83 -12.90
CA GLU A 119 0.33 16.86 -13.59
C GLU A 119 0.08 15.43 -13.10
N SER A 120 0.07 15.23 -11.77
CA SER A 120 -0.21 13.91 -11.18
C SER A 120 -1.60 13.40 -11.52
N ASN A 121 -2.60 14.27 -11.40
CA ASN A 121 -3.99 13.89 -11.70
C ASN A 121 -4.18 13.57 -13.17
N MET A 122 -3.57 14.33 -14.07
CA MET A 122 -3.66 14.10 -15.53
C MET A 122 -2.84 12.88 -15.97
N ALA A 123 -1.66 12.67 -15.41
CA ALA A 123 -0.87 11.47 -15.67
C ALA A 123 -1.62 10.20 -15.24
N MET A 124 -2.21 10.22 -14.04
CA MET A 124 -3.01 9.11 -13.53
C MET A 124 -4.25 8.85 -14.40
N HIS A 125 -4.98 9.91 -14.79
CA HIS A 125 -6.18 9.79 -15.60
C HIS A 125 -5.90 9.17 -16.99
N ASN A 126 -4.76 9.49 -17.59
CA ASN A 126 -4.37 9.00 -18.91
C ASN A 126 -3.47 7.74 -18.86
N ALA A 127 -3.23 7.18 -17.70
CA ALA A 127 -2.43 5.97 -17.53
C ALA A 127 -3.10 4.75 -18.17
N ASP A 128 -2.30 3.85 -18.73
CA ASP A 128 -2.72 2.50 -19.16
C ASP A 128 -2.34 1.44 -18.12
N LEU A 129 -1.45 1.80 -17.17
CA LEU A 129 -1.07 0.96 -16.05
C LEU A 129 -0.82 1.81 -14.81
N ILE A 130 -1.47 1.45 -13.71
CA ILE A 130 -1.22 2.01 -12.38
C ILE A 130 -0.53 0.94 -11.53
N ILE A 131 0.58 1.32 -10.89
CA ILE A 131 1.32 0.46 -9.97
C ILE A 131 1.18 1.07 -8.58
N ALA A 132 0.15 0.64 -7.83
CA ALA A 132 -0.10 1.09 -6.48
C ALA A 132 0.76 0.30 -5.49
N ILE A 133 1.64 0.99 -4.75
CA ILE A 133 2.59 0.39 -3.80
C ILE A 133 2.37 0.97 -2.41
N GLY A 134 1.88 0.14 -1.48
CA GLY A 134 1.59 0.56 -0.11
C GLY A 134 0.63 1.76 -0.04
N ALA A 135 -0.30 1.84 -0.99
CA ALA A 135 -1.26 2.92 -1.17
C ALA A 135 -2.68 2.38 -1.24
N ARG A 136 -3.62 3.05 -0.59
CA ARG A 136 -5.05 2.76 -0.72
C ARG A 136 -5.66 3.60 -1.84
N LEU A 137 -6.60 3.01 -2.56
CA LEU A 137 -7.41 3.69 -3.56
C LEU A 137 -8.75 4.08 -2.91
N ASP A 138 -8.75 5.12 -2.07
CA ASP A 138 -9.94 5.61 -1.38
C ASP A 138 -10.57 6.83 -2.10
N ASP A 139 -11.69 7.33 -1.55
CA ASP A 139 -12.51 8.38 -2.15
C ASP A 139 -11.75 9.69 -2.39
N ARG A 140 -10.74 10.01 -1.57
CA ARG A 140 -9.94 11.23 -1.72
C ARG A 140 -9.07 11.22 -2.97
N VAL A 141 -8.85 10.04 -3.53
CA VAL A 141 -8.05 9.83 -4.74
C VAL A 141 -8.93 9.44 -5.91
N THR A 142 -9.82 8.48 -5.71
CA THR A 142 -10.65 7.94 -6.80
C THR A 142 -11.81 8.85 -7.16
N ASN A 143 -12.29 9.67 -6.21
CA ASN A 143 -13.50 10.46 -6.37
C ASN A 143 -14.65 9.55 -6.86
N LYS A 144 -15.08 9.66 -8.10
CA LYS A 144 -16.07 8.78 -8.71
C LYS A 144 -15.39 7.53 -9.28
N VAL A 145 -15.49 6.40 -8.57
CA VAL A 145 -14.83 5.12 -8.91
C VAL A 145 -15.05 4.72 -10.39
N SER A 146 -16.27 4.86 -10.91
CA SER A 146 -16.59 4.49 -12.31
C SER A 146 -15.91 5.37 -13.38
N LYS A 147 -15.26 6.46 -12.97
CA LYS A 147 -14.53 7.37 -13.87
C LYS A 147 -13.04 7.43 -13.56
N PHE A 148 -12.60 6.71 -12.53
CA PHE A 148 -11.20 6.68 -12.16
C PHE A 148 -10.41 5.77 -13.10
N CYS A 149 -9.53 6.36 -13.90
CA CYS A 149 -8.61 5.66 -14.80
C CYS A 149 -9.25 4.47 -15.53
N PRO A 150 -10.31 4.68 -16.33
CA PRO A 150 -11.16 3.60 -16.84
C PRO A 150 -10.43 2.64 -17.78
N ASP A 151 -9.34 3.08 -18.40
CA ASP A 151 -8.56 2.31 -19.38
C ASP A 151 -7.28 1.69 -18.75
N ALA A 152 -7.02 1.98 -17.48
CA ALA A 152 -5.81 1.52 -16.80
C ALA A 152 -5.99 0.14 -16.19
N LYS A 153 -4.97 -0.74 -16.36
CA LYS A 153 -4.78 -1.92 -15.53
C LYS A 153 -4.20 -1.51 -14.18
N LEU A 154 -4.46 -2.30 -13.14
CA LEU A 154 -3.99 -2.03 -11.79
C LEU A 154 -3.14 -3.17 -11.25
N ILE A 155 -1.88 -2.88 -10.95
CA ILE A 155 -1.05 -3.68 -10.06
C ILE A 155 -1.16 -3.09 -8.66
N HIS A 156 -1.55 -3.91 -7.66
CA HIS A 156 -1.67 -3.45 -6.27
C HIS A 156 -0.75 -4.27 -5.37
N ILE A 157 0.22 -3.61 -4.75
CA ILE A 157 1.21 -4.20 -3.84
C ILE A 157 0.96 -3.62 -2.46
N ASP A 158 0.42 -4.44 -1.57
CA ASP A 158 0.13 -4.05 -0.19
C ASP A 158 0.30 -5.23 0.77
N ILE A 159 0.67 -4.94 2.01
CA ILE A 159 0.75 -5.93 3.08
C ILE A 159 -0.62 -6.23 3.68
N ASP A 160 -1.57 -5.31 3.54
CA ASP A 160 -2.93 -5.45 4.05
C ASP A 160 -3.84 -6.03 2.95
N PRO A 161 -4.19 -7.32 3.03
CA PRO A 161 -5.01 -7.98 2.02
C PRO A 161 -6.42 -7.38 1.93
N THR A 162 -6.88 -6.66 2.96
CA THR A 162 -8.21 -6.05 2.97
C THR A 162 -8.32 -4.79 2.11
N THR A 163 -7.18 -4.21 1.69
CA THR A 163 -7.14 -3.05 0.80
C THR A 163 -7.08 -3.43 -0.67
N ILE A 164 -6.54 -4.62 -0.97
CA ILE A 164 -6.39 -5.11 -2.35
C ILE A 164 -7.77 -5.38 -2.95
N SER A 165 -8.02 -4.82 -4.13
CA SER A 165 -9.30 -4.95 -4.86
C SER A 165 -10.53 -4.48 -4.08
N LYS A 166 -10.38 -3.63 -3.06
CA LYS A 166 -11.50 -3.18 -2.24
C LYS A 166 -12.45 -2.24 -2.97
N HIS A 167 -11.92 -1.26 -3.70
CA HIS A 167 -12.69 -0.25 -4.42
C HIS A 167 -12.47 -0.35 -5.93
N ILE A 168 -11.25 -0.67 -6.35
CA ILE A 168 -10.86 -0.88 -7.74
C ILE A 168 -10.23 -2.27 -7.83
N ALA A 169 -10.70 -3.07 -8.77
CA ALA A 169 -10.19 -4.41 -8.98
C ALA A 169 -8.72 -4.35 -9.44
N ALA A 170 -7.87 -5.19 -8.87
CA ALA A 170 -6.50 -5.38 -9.32
C ALA A 170 -6.45 -6.53 -10.35
N ASP A 171 -5.61 -6.37 -11.39
CA ASP A 171 -5.37 -7.34 -12.45
C ASP A 171 -4.32 -8.39 -12.06
#